data_8041d4e185991048837dc40ed65a161a
#
_entry.id   8041d4e185991048837dc40ed65a161a
#
_cell.length_a   1.000
_cell.length_b   1.000
_cell.length_c   1.000
_cell.angle_alpha   90.00
_cell.angle_beta   90.00
_cell.angle_gamma   90.00
#
_symmetry.space_group_name_H-M   'P 1'
#
loop_
_entity.id
_entity.type
_entity.pdbx_description
1 polymer ?
#
loop_
_entity_poly.entity_id
_entity_poly.type
_entity_poly.pdbx_seq_one_letter_code
_entity_poly.pdbx_strand_id
1 'polypeptide(L)'
;PFYAGSNVIGMLGLCGIAGALSASVVGKYVKRVGVRRFNFIGCGLILFAWFLLFAGENTYFGIVAGIIIIDIGMQCIQLSNQASIFELCPSASNRVNTIFMTTYFVGGSMGTFLAGSAWQAFGWHGVIGMGVLLTSCSLLITFFSRK
;
A
#
# COMPACT_ATOMS: atom_id res chain seq x y z
N PRO A 1 -21.18 4.97 6.02
CA PRO A 1 -21.85 6.15 6.55
C PRO A 1 -22.15 7.21 5.48
N PHE A 2 -21.32 7.27 4.39
CA PHE A 2 -21.57 8.21 3.29
C PHE A 2 -22.25 7.46 2.13
N TYR A 3 -23.47 7.84 1.77
CA TYR A 3 -24.11 7.41 0.53
C TYR A 3 -23.49 8.18 -0.65
N ALA A 4 -22.22 7.90 -0.93
CA ALA A 4 -21.49 8.57 -1.99
C ALA A 4 -21.91 7.99 -3.35
N GLY A 5 -22.35 8.85 -4.26
CA GLY A 5 -22.64 8.47 -5.63
C GLY A 5 -21.37 8.01 -6.37
N SER A 6 -21.54 7.22 -7.42
CA SER A 6 -20.44 6.68 -8.22
C SER A 6 -19.44 7.74 -8.71
N ASN A 7 -19.91 8.97 -8.95
CA ASN A 7 -19.05 10.08 -9.34
C ASN A 7 -18.06 10.48 -8.23
N VAL A 8 -18.52 10.50 -6.97
CA VAL A 8 -17.66 10.83 -5.83
C VAL A 8 -16.64 9.72 -5.59
N ILE A 9 -17.06 8.45 -5.72
CA ILE A 9 -16.16 7.30 -5.62
C ILE A 9 -15.11 7.34 -6.74
N GLY A 10 -15.50 7.70 -7.97
CA GLY A 10 -14.57 7.88 -9.09
C GLY A 10 -13.55 9.00 -8.84
N MET A 11 -13.98 10.11 -8.22
CA MET A 11 -13.07 11.21 -7.86
C MET A 11 -12.04 10.80 -6.80
N LEU A 12 -12.36 9.86 -5.89
CA LEU A 12 -11.38 9.31 -4.95
C LEU A 12 -10.25 8.57 -5.67
N GLY A 13 -10.50 8.02 -6.87
CA GLY A 13 -9.46 7.43 -7.72
C GLY A 13 -8.40 8.45 -8.17
N LEU A 14 -8.72 9.74 -8.23
CA LEU A 14 -7.74 10.80 -8.51
C LEU A 14 -6.71 10.98 -7.40
N CYS A 15 -7.00 10.51 -6.19
CA CYS A 15 -6.02 10.48 -5.10
C CYS A 15 -4.79 9.61 -5.47
N GLY A 16 -4.95 8.64 -6.37
CA GLY A 16 -3.85 7.84 -6.92
C GLY A 16 -2.79 8.67 -7.67
N ILE A 17 -3.11 9.90 -8.09
CA ILE A 17 -2.11 10.84 -8.65
C ILE A 17 -1.02 11.14 -7.62
N ALA A 18 -1.37 11.28 -6.34
CA ALA A 18 -0.41 11.48 -5.27
C ALA A 18 0.55 10.29 -5.15
N GLY A 19 0.04 9.05 -5.29
CA GLY A 19 0.84 7.83 -5.38
C GLY A 19 1.80 7.87 -6.57
N ALA A 20 1.32 8.23 -7.76
CA ALA A 20 2.13 8.32 -8.96
C ALA A 20 3.25 9.38 -8.86
N LEU A 21 2.97 10.53 -8.25
CA LEU A 21 3.98 11.56 -7.99
C LEU A 21 5.03 11.09 -6.97
N SER A 22 4.59 10.39 -5.91
CA SER A 22 5.50 9.82 -4.91
C SER A 22 6.42 8.76 -5.50
N ALA A 23 5.97 8.03 -6.54
CA ALA A 23 6.78 7.03 -7.23
C ALA A 23 8.08 7.62 -7.81
N SER A 24 8.01 8.82 -8.38
CA SER A 24 9.19 9.51 -8.92
C SER A 24 10.20 9.85 -7.83
N VAL A 25 9.73 10.24 -6.65
CA VAL A 25 10.57 10.56 -5.50
C VAL A 25 11.21 9.29 -4.93
N VAL A 26 10.40 8.26 -4.70
CA VAL A 26 10.89 6.96 -4.18
C VAL A 26 11.93 6.37 -5.11
N GLY A 27 11.66 6.30 -6.43
CA GLY A 27 12.60 5.76 -7.41
C GLY A 27 13.96 6.47 -7.40
N LYS A 28 13.98 7.78 -7.15
CA LYS A 28 15.20 8.58 -7.07
C LYS A 28 16.01 8.31 -5.80
N TYR A 29 15.33 8.10 -4.67
CA TYR A 29 15.99 8.02 -3.36
C TYR A 29 16.18 6.60 -2.84
N VAL A 30 15.51 5.57 -3.41
CA VAL A 30 15.57 4.20 -2.92
C VAL A 30 16.99 3.66 -2.86
N LYS A 31 17.82 3.98 -3.85
CA LYS A 31 19.23 3.56 -3.91
C LYS A 31 20.11 4.18 -2.82
N ARG A 32 19.77 5.39 -2.36
CA ARG A 32 20.52 6.10 -1.31
C ARG A 32 20.10 5.70 0.09
N VAL A 33 18.80 5.56 0.30
CA VAL A 33 18.21 5.28 1.62
C VAL A 33 18.20 3.80 1.96
N GLY A 34 18.09 2.95 0.93
CA GLY A 34 18.03 1.50 1.03
C GLY A 34 16.61 0.96 1.14
N VAL A 35 16.40 -0.20 0.52
CA VAL A 35 15.09 -0.87 0.38
C VAL A 35 14.42 -1.10 1.74
N ARG A 36 15.17 -1.60 2.72
CA ARG A 36 14.64 -1.91 4.04
C ARG A 36 14.05 -0.69 4.75
N ARG A 37 14.73 0.46 4.69
CA ARG A 37 14.24 1.70 5.29
C ARG A 37 12.97 2.19 4.61
N PHE A 38 12.90 2.11 3.28
CA PHE A 38 11.69 2.46 2.55
C PHE A 38 10.52 1.54 2.88
N ASN A 39 10.76 0.24 3.07
CA ASN A 39 9.73 -0.69 3.51
C ASN A 39 9.22 -0.34 4.92
N PHE A 40 10.10 0.02 5.86
CA PHE A 40 9.67 0.49 7.18
C PHE A 40 8.86 1.79 7.11
N ILE A 41 9.31 2.76 6.32
CA ILE A 41 8.59 4.02 6.10
C ILE A 41 7.22 3.73 5.48
N GLY A 42 7.17 2.90 4.45
CA GLY A 42 5.92 2.53 3.78
C GLY A 42 4.93 1.84 4.71
N CYS A 43 5.38 0.83 5.46
CA CYS A 43 4.53 0.15 6.45
C CYS A 43 4.05 1.11 7.55
N GLY A 44 4.93 2.01 8.03
CA GLY A 44 4.57 3.03 9.02
C GLY A 44 3.51 4.00 8.50
N LEU A 45 3.65 4.48 7.27
CA LEU A 45 2.67 5.35 6.61
C LEU A 45 1.31 4.64 6.46
N ILE A 46 1.30 3.37 6.05
CA ILE A 46 0.07 2.60 5.89
C ILE A 46 -0.61 2.36 7.24
N LEU A 47 0.14 2.02 8.29
CA LEU A 47 -0.42 1.88 9.64
C LEU A 47 -1.00 3.20 10.15
N PHE A 48 -0.30 4.31 9.93
CA PHE A 48 -0.80 5.64 10.27
C PHE A 48 -2.07 5.99 9.48
N ALA A 49 -2.13 5.63 8.20
CA ALA A 49 -3.30 5.83 7.37
C ALA A 49 -4.51 5.01 7.85
N TRP A 50 -4.31 3.76 8.29
CA TRP A 50 -5.39 2.97 8.89
C TRP A 50 -5.93 3.61 10.17
N PHE A 51 -5.05 4.20 10.99
CA PHE A 51 -5.47 4.98 12.16
C PHE A 51 -6.29 6.21 11.76
N LEU A 52 -5.87 6.95 10.73
CA LEU A 52 -6.64 8.09 10.22
C LEU A 52 -8.00 7.68 9.66
N LEU A 53 -8.08 6.56 8.94
CA LEU A 53 -9.33 6.02 8.42
C LEU A 53 -10.28 5.58 9.54
N PHE A 54 -9.73 5.07 10.64
CA PHE A 54 -10.51 4.75 11.83
C PHE A 54 -11.01 6.01 12.55
N ALA A 55 -10.11 6.95 12.84
CA ALA A 55 -10.46 8.18 13.56
C ALA A 55 -11.30 9.15 12.73
N GLY A 56 -11.12 9.16 11.42
CA GLY A 56 -11.78 10.05 10.47
C GLY A 56 -12.96 9.43 9.72
N GLU A 57 -13.50 8.31 10.17
CA GLU A 57 -14.56 7.56 9.47
C GLU A 57 -15.83 8.37 9.19
N ASN A 58 -16.09 9.40 9.97
CA ASN A 58 -17.25 10.28 9.81
C ASN A 58 -16.95 11.57 9.02
N THR A 59 -15.70 11.70 8.50
CA THR A 59 -15.27 12.94 7.84
C THR A 59 -14.68 12.61 6.46
N TYR A 60 -15.19 13.23 5.40
CA TYR A 60 -14.64 13.09 4.05
C TYR A 60 -13.15 13.39 3.99
N PHE A 61 -12.69 14.41 4.70
CA PHE A 61 -11.28 14.79 4.75
C PHE A 61 -10.40 13.67 5.35
N GLY A 62 -10.88 13.02 6.41
CA GLY A 62 -10.17 11.89 7.03
C GLY A 62 -10.01 10.71 6.07
N ILE A 63 -11.07 10.38 5.32
CA ILE A 63 -11.04 9.30 4.33
C ILE A 63 -10.08 9.64 3.19
N VAL A 64 -10.17 10.84 2.61
CA VAL A 64 -9.30 11.28 1.50
C VAL A 64 -7.83 11.30 1.94
N ALA A 65 -7.53 11.86 3.10
CA ALA A 65 -6.18 11.89 3.65
C ALA A 65 -5.63 10.48 3.89
N GLY A 66 -6.44 9.58 4.46
CA GLY A 66 -6.08 8.19 4.66
C GLY A 66 -5.75 7.47 3.35
N ILE A 67 -6.57 7.62 2.31
CA ILE A 67 -6.34 7.03 0.99
C ILE A 67 -5.02 7.54 0.39
N ILE A 68 -4.79 8.84 0.39
CA ILE A 68 -3.56 9.44 -0.14
C ILE A 68 -2.31 8.88 0.57
N ILE A 69 -2.36 8.76 1.89
CA ILE A 69 -1.23 8.25 2.68
C ILE A 69 -1.02 6.75 2.43
N ILE A 70 -2.10 5.95 2.26
CA ILE A 70 -1.98 4.54 1.86
C ILE A 70 -1.28 4.44 0.50
N ASP A 71 -1.70 5.22 -0.49
CA ASP A 71 -1.11 5.20 -1.83
C ASP A 71 0.39 5.54 -1.79
N ILE A 72 0.79 6.56 -1.04
CA ILE A 72 2.21 6.91 -0.86
C ILE A 72 2.97 5.76 -0.19
N GLY A 73 2.44 5.18 0.88
CA GLY A 73 3.05 4.05 1.60
C GLY A 73 3.20 2.81 0.71
N MET A 74 2.17 2.49 -0.07
CA MET A 74 2.19 1.40 -1.05
C MET A 74 3.28 1.61 -2.10
N GLN A 75 3.42 2.81 -2.66
CA GLN A 75 4.47 3.13 -3.61
C GLN A 75 5.88 2.99 -3.00
N CYS A 76 6.05 3.38 -1.75
CA CYS A 76 7.33 3.17 -1.05
C CYS A 76 7.70 1.69 -1.00
N ILE A 77 6.77 0.81 -0.65
CA ILE A 77 7.02 -0.63 -0.54
C ILE A 77 7.20 -1.26 -1.92
N GLN A 78 6.29 -0.97 -2.85
CA GLN A 78 6.30 -1.58 -4.19
C GLN A 78 7.59 -1.26 -4.94
N LEU A 79 7.93 0.03 -5.07
CA LEU A 79 9.08 0.45 -5.85
C LEU A 79 10.42 0.07 -5.22
N SER A 80 10.51 0.10 -3.89
CA SER A 80 11.73 -0.33 -3.22
C SER A 80 11.98 -1.82 -3.40
N ASN A 81 10.96 -2.66 -3.29
CA ASN A 81 11.07 -4.10 -3.52
C ASN A 81 11.36 -4.40 -5.00
N GLN A 82 10.71 -3.70 -5.93
CA GLN A 82 10.96 -3.84 -7.36
C GLN A 82 12.41 -3.46 -7.72
N ALA A 83 12.92 -2.37 -7.18
CA ALA A 83 14.32 -1.97 -7.38
C ALA A 83 15.30 -3.03 -6.87
N SER A 84 15.05 -3.60 -5.68
CA SER A 84 15.87 -4.67 -5.10
C SER A 84 15.94 -5.91 -6.01
N ILE A 85 14.80 -6.30 -6.58
CA ILE A 85 14.73 -7.47 -7.46
C ILE A 85 15.48 -7.23 -8.77
N PHE A 86 15.43 -6.03 -9.33
CA PHE A 86 16.19 -5.68 -10.52
C PHE A 86 17.72 -5.67 -10.30
N GLU A 87 18.15 -5.30 -9.11
CA GLU A 87 19.56 -5.36 -8.73
C GLU A 87 20.08 -6.80 -8.60
N LEU A 88 19.24 -7.74 -8.18
CA LEU A 88 19.61 -9.15 -8.06
C LEU A 88 19.81 -9.86 -9.40
N CYS A 89 19.06 -9.48 -10.43
CA CYS A 89 19.07 -10.14 -11.74
C CYS A 89 19.00 -9.12 -12.89
N PRO A 90 20.08 -8.34 -13.13
CA PRO A 90 20.07 -7.30 -14.17
C PRO A 90 19.87 -7.84 -15.59
N SER A 91 20.41 -9.02 -15.88
CA SER A 91 20.32 -9.67 -17.20
C SER A 91 18.94 -10.27 -17.51
N ALA A 92 18.09 -10.46 -16.50
CA ALA A 92 16.77 -11.07 -16.62
C ALA A 92 15.64 -10.15 -16.12
N SER A 93 15.86 -8.84 -16.11
CA SER A 93 14.94 -7.82 -15.54
C SER A 93 13.49 -8.01 -15.99
N ASN A 94 13.25 -8.30 -17.25
CA ASN A 94 11.88 -8.50 -17.77
C ASN A 94 11.19 -9.72 -17.15
N ARG A 95 11.88 -10.85 -17.03
CA ARG A 95 11.33 -12.08 -16.43
C ARG A 95 11.04 -11.89 -14.94
N VAL A 96 11.97 -11.27 -14.25
CA VAL A 96 11.84 -10.99 -12.81
C VAL A 96 10.71 -10.01 -12.55
N ASN A 97 10.56 -8.98 -13.39
CA ASN A 97 9.43 -8.06 -13.30
C ASN A 97 8.08 -8.76 -13.50
N THR A 98 8.00 -9.69 -14.46
CA THR A 98 6.76 -10.45 -14.68
C THR A 98 6.39 -11.26 -13.45
N ILE A 99 7.34 -11.98 -12.85
CA ILE A 99 7.11 -12.74 -11.61
C ILE A 99 6.67 -11.81 -10.47
N PHE A 100 7.39 -10.70 -10.28
CA PHE A 100 7.08 -9.73 -9.25
C PHE A 100 5.66 -9.17 -9.41
N MET A 101 5.30 -8.71 -10.61
CA MET A 101 3.98 -8.15 -10.87
C MET A 101 2.87 -9.20 -10.74
N THR A 102 3.11 -10.43 -11.21
CA THR A 102 2.14 -11.52 -11.03
C THR A 102 1.88 -11.77 -9.54
N THR A 103 2.93 -11.90 -8.74
CA THR A 103 2.81 -12.11 -7.29
C THR A 103 2.11 -10.92 -6.61
N TYR A 104 2.44 -9.70 -7.04
CA TYR A 104 1.82 -8.48 -6.55
C TYR A 104 0.30 -8.45 -6.80
N PHE A 105 -0.14 -8.77 -8.02
CA PHE A 105 -1.56 -8.81 -8.37
C PHE A 105 -2.30 -9.96 -7.69
N VAL A 106 -1.67 -11.13 -7.55
CA VAL A 106 -2.24 -12.26 -6.77
C VAL A 106 -2.45 -11.84 -5.32
N GLY A 107 -1.43 -11.21 -4.69
CA GLY A 107 -1.54 -10.68 -3.35
C GLY A 107 -2.62 -9.61 -3.21
N GLY A 108 -2.74 -8.70 -4.18
CA GLY A 108 -3.78 -7.69 -4.23
C GLY A 108 -5.19 -8.29 -4.34
N SER A 109 -5.37 -9.31 -5.18
CA SER A 109 -6.64 -10.04 -5.32
C SER A 109 -7.04 -10.74 -4.02
N MET A 110 -6.09 -11.41 -3.38
CA MET A 110 -6.32 -12.03 -2.06
C MET A 110 -6.66 -10.99 -0.99
N GLY A 111 -5.95 -9.85 -0.97
CA GLY A 111 -6.22 -8.75 -0.06
C GLY A 111 -7.63 -8.18 -0.25
N THR A 112 -8.06 -7.99 -1.50
CA THR A 112 -9.40 -7.52 -1.83
C THR A 112 -10.48 -8.52 -1.38
N PHE A 113 -10.25 -9.81 -1.61
CA PHE A 113 -11.16 -10.86 -1.15
C PHE A 113 -11.29 -10.88 0.38
N LEU A 114 -10.18 -10.81 1.11
CA LEU A 114 -10.16 -10.77 2.57
C LEU A 114 -10.84 -9.49 3.10
N ALA A 115 -10.58 -8.34 2.49
CA ALA A 115 -11.22 -7.08 2.87
C ALA A 115 -12.73 -7.12 2.61
N GLY A 116 -13.18 -7.71 1.50
CA GLY A 116 -14.60 -7.92 1.20
C GLY A 116 -15.29 -8.84 2.22
N SER A 117 -14.64 -9.92 2.61
CA SER A 117 -15.14 -10.84 3.64
C SER A 117 -15.21 -10.16 5.01
N ALA A 118 -14.19 -9.38 5.36
CA ALA A 118 -14.16 -8.62 6.60
C ALA A 118 -15.24 -7.52 6.64
N TRP A 119 -15.52 -6.89 5.50
CA TRP A 119 -16.61 -5.95 5.34
C TRP A 119 -17.98 -6.60 5.60
N GLN A 120 -18.22 -7.78 5.04
CA GLN A 120 -19.48 -8.51 5.23
C GLN A 120 -19.70 -8.92 6.71
N ALA A 121 -18.63 -9.27 7.42
CA ALA A 121 -18.71 -9.71 8.80
C ALA A 121 -18.79 -8.56 9.82
N PHE A 122 -18.00 -7.50 9.62
CA PHE A 122 -17.78 -6.44 10.62
C PHE A 122 -17.87 -5.02 10.05
N GLY A 123 -18.28 -4.86 8.80
CA GLY A 123 -18.39 -3.57 8.13
C GLY A 123 -17.03 -2.84 8.02
N TRP A 124 -17.06 -1.53 8.20
CA TRP A 124 -15.89 -0.66 8.10
C TRP A 124 -14.74 -1.05 9.03
N HIS A 125 -15.06 -1.38 10.29
CA HIS A 125 -14.07 -1.79 11.27
C HIS A 125 -13.39 -3.12 10.90
N GLY A 126 -14.10 -4.00 10.21
CA GLY A 126 -13.53 -5.23 9.68
C GLY A 126 -12.45 -4.99 8.63
N VAL A 127 -12.71 -4.06 7.72
CA VAL A 127 -11.72 -3.67 6.69
C VAL A 127 -10.48 -3.05 7.31
N ILE A 128 -10.67 -2.13 8.26
CA ILE A 128 -9.54 -1.51 8.98
C ILE A 128 -8.74 -2.56 9.74
N GLY A 129 -9.40 -3.45 10.48
CA GLY A 129 -8.74 -4.52 11.21
C GLY A 129 -7.92 -5.45 10.31
N MET A 130 -8.49 -5.83 9.16
CA MET A 130 -7.77 -6.65 8.17
C MET A 130 -6.57 -5.90 7.58
N GLY A 131 -6.73 -4.61 7.26
CA GLY A 131 -5.65 -3.77 6.75
C GLY A 131 -4.50 -3.63 7.75
N VAL A 132 -4.80 -3.37 9.02
CA VAL A 132 -3.80 -3.31 10.10
C VAL A 132 -3.08 -4.65 10.26
N LEU A 133 -3.82 -5.76 10.25
CA LEU A 133 -3.26 -7.10 10.36
C LEU A 133 -2.27 -7.41 9.24
N LEU A 134 -2.68 -7.22 7.98
CA LEU A 134 -1.82 -7.48 6.82
C LEU A 134 -0.60 -6.56 6.80
N THR A 135 -0.78 -5.28 7.13
CA THR A 135 0.35 -4.33 7.19
C THR A 135 1.32 -4.69 8.32
N SER A 136 0.82 -5.13 9.48
CA SER A 136 1.65 -5.58 10.58
C SER A 136 2.44 -6.85 10.22
N CYS A 137 1.83 -7.79 9.52
CA CYS A 137 2.53 -8.96 8.97
C CYS A 137 3.67 -8.54 8.02
N SER A 138 3.41 -7.59 7.11
CA SER A 138 4.43 -7.04 6.20
C SER A 138 5.57 -6.38 6.97
N LEU A 139 5.25 -5.63 8.03
CA LEU A 139 6.25 -4.99 8.89
C LEU A 139 7.12 -6.03 9.61
N LEU A 140 6.52 -7.11 10.14
CA LEU A 140 7.25 -8.21 10.77
C LEU A 140 8.18 -8.91 9.78
N ILE A 141 7.72 -9.21 8.56
CA ILE A 141 8.55 -9.79 7.51
C ILE A 141 9.74 -8.87 7.21
N THR A 142 9.51 -7.56 7.09
CA THR A 142 10.57 -6.58 6.86
C THR A 142 11.55 -6.52 8.02
N PHE A 143 11.07 -6.69 9.25
CA PHE A 143 11.91 -6.69 10.46
C PHE A 143 12.83 -7.92 10.51
N PHE A 144 12.29 -9.10 10.23
CA PHE A 144 13.05 -10.36 10.23
C PHE A 144 13.89 -10.59 8.98
N SER A 145 13.60 -9.90 7.88
CA SER A 145 14.42 -9.94 6.67
C SER A 145 15.78 -9.27 6.93
N ARG A 146 16.75 -10.09 7.32
CA ARG A 146 18.15 -9.67 7.49
C ARG A 146 18.85 -9.63 6.12
N LYS A 147 18.81 -8.50 5.42
CA LYS A 147 19.78 -8.16 4.36
C LYS A 147 20.09 -6.68 4.42
#